data_f793bf9a216d3d1e7ec1eef9b504e6f8
#
_entry.id   f793bf9a216d3d1e7ec1eef9b504e6f8
#
_cell.length_a   1.000
_cell.length_b   1.000
_cell.length_c   1.000
_cell.angle_alpha   90.00
_cell.angle_beta   90.00
_cell.angle_gamma   90.00
#
_symmetry.space_group_name_H-M   'P 1'
#
loop_
_entity.id
_entity.type
_entity.pdbx_description
1 polymer ?
#
loop_
_entity_poly.entity_id
_entity_poly.type
_entity_poly.pdbx_seq_one_letter_code
_entity_poly.pdbx_strand_id
1 'polypeptide(L)'
;MAGERMLGDVMRELNEKKKSGALYVSVVETSEDLIRIYFENGEIYHLRYGTAIGNDCLDILEFYELYSATFFEGIGAPDAPAKGLPSTREIVARITGFNKKVKSR
;
A
#
# COMPACT_ATOMS: atom_id res chain seq x y z
N MET A 1 13.26 12.68 -10.31
CA MET A 1 13.40 11.48 -11.12
C MET A 1 12.92 10.25 -10.35
N ALA A 2 12.09 9.44 -10.98
CA ALA A 2 11.59 8.23 -10.34
C ALA A 2 12.71 7.21 -10.21
N GLY A 3 12.84 6.60 -9.04
CA GLY A 3 13.81 5.56 -8.78
C GLY A 3 13.17 4.38 -8.09
N GLU A 4 13.89 3.28 -8.00
CA GLU A 4 13.40 2.12 -7.27
C GLU A 4 13.56 2.33 -5.78
N ARG A 5 12.52 1.93 -5.05
CA ARG A 5 12.52 1.93 -3.58
C ARG A 5 11.88 0.64 -3.09
N MET A 6 12.18 0.27 -1.87
CA MET A 6 11.44 -0.82 -1.23
C MET A 6 10.07 -0.29 -0.82
N LEU A 7 9.03 -1.06 -1.12
CA LEU A 7 7.66 -0.65 -0.74
C LEU A 7 7.53 -0.43 0.75
N GLY A 8 8.18 -1.28 1.55
CA GLY A 8 8.17 -1.12 3.01
C GLY A 8 8.72 0.23 3.45
N ASP A 9 9.75 0.73 2.76
CA ASP A 9 10.34 2.04 3.07
C ASP A 9 9.39 3.17 2.69
N VAL A 10 8.72 3.05 1.54
CA VAL A 10 7.71 4.03 1.13
C VAL A 10 6.60 4.12 2.17
N MET A 11 6.08 2.97 2.60
CA MET A 11 5.01 2.91 3.58
C MET A 11 5.46 3.46 4.94
N ARG A 12 6.69 3.14 5.35
CA ARG A 12 7.25 3.65 6.61
C ARG A 12 7.37 5.17 6.57
N GLU A 13 7.83 5.73 5.47
CA GLU A 13 7.94 7.18 5.31
C GLU A 13 6.57 7.85 5.44
N LEU A 14 5.55 7.31 4.80
CA LEU A 14 4.19 7.83 4.91
C LEU A 14 3.69 7.77 6.35
N ASN A 15 4.01 6.70 7.06
CA ASN A 15 3.66 6.54 8.47
C ASN A 15 4.37 7.56 9.34
N GLU A 16 5.69 7.72 9.17
CA GLU A 16 6.49 8.64 9.97
C GLU A 16 6.11 10.10 9.74
N LYS A 17 5.78 10.46 8.51
CA LYS A 17 5.35 11.81 8.14
C LYS A 17 3.87 12.05 8.39
N LYS A 18 3.15 11.06 8.90
CA LYS A 18 1.73 11.15 9.22
C LYS A 18 0.89 11.63 8.04
N LYS A 19 1.18 11.09 6.86
CA LYS A 19 0.48 11.45 5.64
C LYS A 19 -0.93 10.87 5.59
N SER A 20 -1.83 11.59 4.94
CA SER A 20 -3.20 11.14 4.67
C SER A 20 -3.42 11.15 3.17
N GLY A 21 -3.88 10.03 2.63
CA GLY A 21 -4.10 9.89 1.19
C GLY A 21 -4.10 8.44 0.77
N ALA A 22 -3.92 8.20 -0.53
CA ALA A 22 -3.94 6.86 -1.09
C ALA A 22 -2.61 6.54 -1.78
N LEU A 23 -2.03 5.40 -1.46
CA LEU A 23 -0.87 4.86 -2.13
C LEU A 23 -1.37 3.83 -3.16
N TYR A 24 -1.16 4.12 -4.43
CA TYR A 24 -1.58 3.24 -5.52
C TYR A 24 -0.39 2.43 -5.99
N VAL A 25 -0.52 1.10 -5.90
CA VAL A 25 0.55 0.17 -6.26
C VAL A 25 0.10 -0.67 -7.45
N SER A 26 0.89 -0.63 -8.53
CA SER A 26 0.61 -1.46 -9.70
C SER A 26 1.33 -2.79 -9.59
N VAL A 27 0.70 -3.85 -10.12
CA VAL A 27 1.28 -5.19 -10.15
C VAL A 27 1.71 -5.53 -11.57
N VAL A 28 2.72 -6.38 -11.69
CA VAL A 28 3.27 -6.74 -13.00
C VAL A 28 2.30 -7.65 -13.77
N GLU A 29 1.63 -8.55 -13.07
CA GLU A 29 0.77 -9.56 -13.69
C GLU A 29 -0.46 -8.99 -14.39
N THR A 30 -0.91 -7.82 -13.96
CA THR A 30 -2.08 -7.19 -14.58
C THR A 30 -1.95 -5.67 -14.51
N SER A 31 -2.42 -5.00 -15.56
CA SER A 31 -2.49 -3.54 -15.60
C SER A 31 -3.92 -3.03 -15.41
N GLU A 32 -4.88 -3.93 -15.17
CA GLU A 32 -6.29 -3.57 -15.13
C GLU A 32 -6.73 -2.94 -13.82
N ASP A 33 -6.03 -3.24 -12.73
CA ASP A 33 -6.38 -2.67 -11.44
C ASP A 33 -5.13 -2.34 -10.64
N LEU A 34 -5.33 -1.52 -9.62
CA LEU A 34 -4.27 -1.06 -8.73
C LEU A 34 -4.59 -1.52 -7.31
N ILE A 35 -3.53 -1.85 -6.57
CA ILE A 35 -3.67 -2.03 -5.13
C ILE A 35 -3.74 -0.64 -4.53
N ARG A 36 -4.78 -0.36 -3.77
CA ARG A 36 -5.01 0.94 -3.14
C ARG A 36 -4.84 0.80 -1.65
N ILE A 37 -3.88 1.52 -1.09
CA ILE A 37 -3.60 1.51 0.34
C ILE A 37 -3.91 2.90 0.88
N TYR A 38 -4.89 2.99 1.79
CA TYR A 38 -5.38 4.27 2.29
C TYR A 38 -4.81 4.55 3.67
N PHE A 39 -4.24 5.75 3.79
CA PHE A 39 -3.61 6.23 5.01
C PHE A 39 -4.41 7.39 5.60
N GLU A 40 -4.51 7.43 6.92
CA GLU A 40 -5.02 8.59 7.65
C GLU A 40 -4.06 8.89 8.81
N ASN A 41 -3.47 10.06 8.80
CA ASN A 41 -2.44 10.46 9.77
C ASN A 41 -1.32 9.43 9.88
N GLY A 42 -0.94 8.85 8.75
CA GLY A 42 0.12 7.85 8.67
C GLY A 42 -0.31 6.43 8.99
N GLU A 43 -1.56 6.22 9.37
CA GLU A 43 -2.06 4.88 9.71
C GLU A 43 -2.87 4.29 8.57
N ILE A 44 -2.59 3.02 8.24
CA ILE A 44 -3.32 2.30 7.21
C ILE A 44 -4.67 1.88 7.78
N TYR A 45 -5.76 2.33 7.15
CA TYR A 45 -7.10 1.98 7.61
C TYR A 45 -7.89 1.18 6.57
N HIS A 46 -7.42 1.10 5.34
CA HIS A 46 -8.09 0.32 4.30
C HIS A 46 -7.12 -0.06 3.20
N LEU A 47 -7.32 -1.25 2.62
CA LEU A 47 -6.60 -1.71 1.44
C LEU A 47 -7.62 -2.38 0.52
N ARG A 48 -7.44 -2.18 -0.79
CA ARG A 48 -8.33 -2.77 -1.78
C ARG A 48 -7.60 -3.12 -3.07
N TYR A 49 -7.93 -4.28 -3.63
CA TYR A 49 -7.52 -4.68 -4.98
C TYR A 49 -8.67 -5.49 -5.58
N GLY A 50 -9.42 -4.87 -6.52
CA GLY A 50 -10.63 -5.49 -7.04
C GLY A 50 -11.64 -5.75 -5.93
N THR A 51 -12.01 -7.01 -5.73
CA THR A 51 -12.91 -7.42 -4.66
C THR A 51 -12.19 -7.82 -3.37
N ALA A 52 -10.86 -7.92 -3.42
CA ALA A 52 -10.05 -8.26 -2.23
C ALA A 52 -9.87 -7.00 -1.37
N ILE A 53 -10.24 -7.08 -0.11
CA ILE A 53 -10.11 -5.96 0.82
C ILE A 53 -9.41 -6.44 2.11
N GLY A 54 -8.76 -5.50 2.80
CA GLY A 54 -8.15 -5.77 4.09
C GLY A 54 -7.05 -6.83 4.00
N ASN A 55 -7.14 -7.85 4.82
CA ASN A 55 -6.11 -8.91 4.90
C ASN A 55 -5.93 -9.66 3.59
N ASP A 56 -7.01 -9.86 2.81
CA ASP A 56 -6.91 -10.51 1.51
C ASP A 56 -6.05 -9.67 0.56
N CYS A 57 -6.15 -8.36 0.63
CA CYS A 57 -5.32 -7.45 -0.17
C CYS A 57 -3.86 -7.49 0.29
N LEU A 58 -3.61 -7.65 1.59
CA LEU A 58 -2.24 -7.80 2.10
C LEU A 58 -1.58 -9.05 1.54
N ASP A 59 -2.31 -10.14 1.41
CA ASP A 59 -1.79 -11.37 0.80
C ASP A 59 -1.37 -11.12 -0.64
N ILE A 60 -2.14 -10.34 -1.38
CA ILE A 60 -1.81 -9.98 -2.76
C ILE A 60 -0.52 -9.16 -2.80
N LEU A 61 -0.37 -8.19 -1.90
CA LEU A 61 0.87 -7.42 -1.80
C LEU A 61 2.10 -8.31 -1.55
N GLU A 62 1.92 -9.37 -0.78
CA GLU A 62 3.02 -10.27 -0.45
C GLU A 62 3.40 -11.19 -1.60
N PHE A 63 2.43 -11.71 -2.33
CA PHE A 63 2.66 -12.75 -3.34
C PHE A 63 2.88 -12.23 -4.74
N TYR A 64 2.30 -11.10 -5.10
CA TYR A 64 2.37 -10.59 -6.47
C TYR A 64 3.63 -9.75 -6.66
N GLU A 65 4.18 -9.83 -7.88
CA GLU A 65 5.30 -8.96 -8.26
C GLU A 65 4.77 -7.56 -8.52
N LEU A 66 5.40 -6.57 -7.88
CA LEU A 66 4.96 -5.19 -7.94
C LEU A 66 5.77 -4.40 -8.96
N TYR A 67 5.19 -3.35 -9.51
CA TYR A 67 5.84 -2.52 -10.51
C TYR A 67 6.10 -1.10 -10.01
N SER A 68 5.06 -0.38 -9.60
CA SER A 68 5.22 1.02 -9.19
C SER A 68 4.32 1.36 -8.02
N ALA A 69 4.68 2.43 -7.31
CA ALA A 69 3.87 2.96 -6.22
C ALA A 69 3.84 4.48 -6.32
N THR A 70 2.65 5.07 -6.25
CA THR A 70 2.46 6.51 -6.34
C THR A 70 1.49 6.95 -5.25
N PHE A 71 1.88 7.95 -4.47
CA PHE A 71 1.03 8.47 -3.40
C PHE A 71 0.26 9.70 -3.85
N PHE A 72 -1.04 9.70 -3.58
CA PHE A 72 -1.93 10.83 -3.88
C PHE A 72 -2.48 11.37 -2.57
N GLU A 73 -2.02 12.54 -2.19
CA GLU A 73 -2.39 13.16 -0.93
C GLU A 73 -3.87 13.56 -0.94
N GLY A 74 -4.56 13.35 0.20
CA GLY A 74 -5.93 13.80 0.38
C GLY A 74 -7.02 12.89 -0.18
N ILE A 75 -6.66 11.77 -0.82
CA ILE A 75 -7.66 10.84 -1.34
C ILE A 75 -8.05 9.85 -0.25
N GLY A 76 -9.35 9.82 0.08
CA GLY A 76 -9.89 8.90 1.07
C GLY A 76 -10.52 7.67 0.43
N ALA A 77 -10.68 6.62 1.22
CA ALA A 77 -11.31 5.39 0.76
C ALA A 77 -12.81 5.61 0.54
N PRO A 78 -13.36 5.11 -0.59
CA PRO A 78 -14.81 5.20 -0.82
C PRO A 78 -15.62 4.20 0.02
N ASP A 79 -14.94 3.19 0.57
CA ASP A 79 -15.57 2.12 1.34
C ASP A 79 -15.39 2.34 2.84
N ALA A 80 -16.12 1.58 3.63
CA ALA A 80 -15.92 1.54 5.08
C ALA A 80 -14.51 1.00 5.39
N PRO A 81 -13.87 1.45 6.49
CA PRO A 81 -12.56 0.93 6.85
C PRO A 81 -12.56 -0.60 6.99
N ALA A 82 -11.47 -1.23 6.57
CA ALA A 82 -11.33 -2.67 6.69
C ALA A 82 -11.26 -3.07 8.17
N LYS A 83 -11.92 -4.19 8.49
CA LYS A 83 -11.93 -4.71 9.86
C LYS A 83 -10.82 -5.74 10.04
N GLY A 84 -10.28 -5.82 11.25
CA GLY A 84 -9.30 -6.85 11.58
C GLY A 84 -7.94 -6.66 10.96
N LEU A 85 -7.61 -5.45 10.50
CA LEU A 85 -6.28 -5.16 9.97
C LEU A 85 -5.24 -5.20 11.09
N PRO A 86 -4.04 -5.74 10.81
CA PRO A 86 -2.90 -5.55 11.71
C PRO A 86 -2.58 -4.08 11.85
N SER A 87 -1.77 -3.73 12.85
CA SER A 87 -1.29 -2.35 12.99
C SER A 87 -0.46 -1.96 11.77
N THR A 88 -0.35 -0.66 11.52
CA THR A 88 0.50 -0.15 10.43
C THR A 88 1.93 -0.63 10.58
N ARG A 89 2.44 -0.63 11.80
CA ARG A 89 3.79 -1.13 12.09
C ARG A 89 3.97 -2.59 11.67
N GLU A 90 2.98 -3.43 11.96
CA GLU A 90 3.02 -4.85 11.57
C GLU A 90 2.94 -5.01 10.05
N ILE A 91 2.08 -4.23 9.39
CA ILE A 91 1.97 -4.27 7.94
C ILE A 91 3.29 -3.86 7.29
N VAL A 92 3.90 -2.78 7.75
CA VAL A 92 5.19 -2.31 7.23
C VAL A 92 6.27 -3.38 7.44
N ALA A 93 6.30 -4.01 8.62
CA ALA A 93 7.29 -5.05 8.91
C ALA A 93 7.11 -6.26 7.99
N ARG A 94 5.86 -6.70 7.75
CA ARG A 94 5.58 -7.80 6.84
C ARG A 94 6.06 -7.50 5.41
N ILE A 95 5.69 -6.34 4.89
CA ILE A 95 6.05 -5.97 3.52
C ILE A 95 7.56 -5.81 3.39
N THR A 96 8.22 -5.23 4.38
CA THR A 96 9.67 -5.10 4.40
C THR A 96 10.34 -6.48 4.32
N GLY A 97 9.79 -7.46 5.02
CA GLY A 97 10.33 -8.83 5.02
C GLY A 97 10.26 -9.52 3.65
N PHE A 98 9.36 -9.09 2.79
CA PHE A 98 9.22 -9.66 1.44
C PHE A 98 10.09 -8.97 0.39
N ASN A 99 10.81 -7.91 0.75
CA ASN A 99 11.73 -7.19 -0.14
C ASN A 99 11.06 -6.75 -1.46
N LYS A 100 9.89 -6.16 -1.37
CA LYS A 100 9.14 -5.71 -2.54
C LYS A 100 9.69 -4.40 -3.07
N LYS A 101 10.17 -4.42 -4.32
CA LYS A 101 10.69 -3.22 -4.98
C LYS A 101 9.62 -2.60 -5.85
N VAL A 102 9.55 -1.27 -5.83
CA VAL A 102 8.61 -0.51 -6.66
C VAL A 102 9.32 0.71 -7.23
N LYS A 103 8.86 1.15 -8.39
CA LYS A 103 9.25 2.46 -8.92
C LYS A 103 8.42 3.49 -8.21
N SER A 104 9.07 4.41 -7.51
CA SER A 104 8.40 5.44 -6.73
C SER A 104 8.43 6.78 -7.45
N ARG A 105 7.31 7.49 -7.39
CA ARG A 105 7.19 8.83 -7.96
C ARG A 105 6.79 9.81 -6.90
#